data_ef06776452769d759c2b87244455a21c
#
_entry.id   ef06776452769d759c2b87244455a21c
#
_cell.length_a   1.000
_cell.length_b   1.000
_cell.length_c   1.000
_cell.angle_alpha   90.00
_cell.angle_beta   90.00
_cell.angle_gamma   90.00
#
_symmetry.space_group_name_H-M   'P 1'
#
loop_
_entity.id
_entity.type
_entity.pdbx_description
1 polymer ?
#
loop_
_entity_poly.entity_id
_entity_poly.type
_entity_poly.pdbx_seq_one_letter_code
_entity_poly.pdbx_strand_id
1 'polypeptide(L)'
;MLWENKLYQEDLGETYEYLKSILGERKSILVTGVTGLIGSYLIDLLVYYNRNSNRKIKVYAMARNEKKIQERFSHICKNDDVHFIYQDLSEPIQCEDTVEWIVHLASNADPKTYAQFPISTILMNIEGTNYILEYAKNRGAKVLFASTMEVY
;
A
#
# COMPACT_ATOMS: atom_id res chain seq x y z
N MET A 1 18.73 9.37 4.47
CA MET A 1 17.43 8.63 4.29
C MET A 1 17.37 8.09 2.87
N LEU A 2 16.61 6.99 2.60
CA LEU A 2 16.47 6.45 1.23
C LEU A 2 15.90 7.51 0.26
N TRP A 3 14.93 8.29 0.75
CA TRP A 3 14.30 9.38 0.00
C TRP A 3 15.30 10.45 -0.51
N GLU A 4 16.41 10.67 0.17
CA GLU A 4 17.43 11.66 -0.20
C GLU A 4 18.51 11.09 -1.15
N ASN A 5 18.45 9.79 -1.43
CA ASN A 5 19.39 9.13 -2.30
C ASN A 5 19.10 9.48 -3.77
N LYS A 6 20.13 9.96 -4.49
CA LYS A 6 20.00 10.42 -5.87
C LYS A 6 19.50 9.32 -6.83
N LEU A 7 20.07 8.11 -6.75
CA LEU A 7 19.66 6.99 -7.58
C LEU A 7 18.18 6.61 -7.32
N TYR A 8 17.76 6.66 -6.05
CA TYR A 8 16.36 6.39 -5.70
C TYR A 8 15.39 7.44 -6.27
N GLN A 9 15.79 8.70 -6.31
CA GLN A 9 14.99 9.77 -6.94
C GLN A 9 14.97 9.62 -8.48
N GLU A 10 16.04 9.16 -9.09
CA GLU A 10 16.09 8.83 -10.52
C GLU A 10 15.13 7.69 -10.85
N ASP A 11 15.15 6.57 -10.07
CA ASP A 11 14.21 5.46 -10.22
C ASP A 11 12.74 5.88 -10.08
N LEU A 12 12.44 6.74 -9.09
CA LEU A 12 11.09 7.30 -8.92
C LEU A 12 10.68 8.15 -10.13
N GLY A 13 11.60 8.94 -10.66
CA GLY A 13 11.36 9.78 -11.84
C GLY A 13 11.07 8.97 -13.11
N GLU A 14 11.82 7.89 -13.34
CA GLU A 14 11.58 6.99 -14.47
C GLU A 14 10.24 6.29 -14.35
N THR A 15 9.93 5.76 -13.16
CA THR A 15 8.68 5.05 -12.90
C THR A 15 7.46 5.99 -12.90
N TYR A 16 7.64 7.26 -12.56
CA TYR A 16 6.59 8.28 -12.58
C TYR A 16 5.92 8.43 -13.96
N GLU A 17 6.68 8.39 -15.05
CA GLU A 17 6.11 8.52 -16.39
C GLU A 17 5.18 7.35 -16.74
N TYR A 18 5.53 6.13 -16.32
CA TYR A 18 4.64 4.96 -16.46
C TYR A 18 3.40 5.11 -15.58
N LEU A 19 3.58 5.48 -14.32
CA LEU A 19 2.48 5.66 -13.37
C LEU A 19 1.48 6.70 -13.86
N LYS A 20 1.96 7.81 -14.40
CA LYS A 20 1.14 8.89 -14.97
C LYS A 20 0.23 8.40 -16.10
N SER A 21 0.71 7.47 -16.94
CA SER A 21 -0.07 6.90 -18.02
C SER A 21 -1.17 5.94 -17.52
N ILE A 22 -0.94 5.25 -16.39
CA ILE A 22 -1.84 4.23 -15.83
C ILE A 22 -2.91 4.86 -14.93
N LEU A 23 -2.54 5.84 -14.12
CA LEU A 23 -3.44 6.41 -13.10
C LEU A 23 -4.62 7.16 -13.70
N GLY A 24 -4.44 7.82 -14.85
CA GLY A 24 -5.52 8.52 -15.54
C GLY A 24 -6.20 9.57 -14.66
N GLU A 25 -7.52 9.49 -14.50
CA GLU A 25 -8.33 10.45 -13.72
C GLU A 25 -8.60 10.01 -12.26
N ARG A 26 -7.93 8.96 -11.80
CA ARG A 26 -8.15 8.39 -10.46
C ARG A 26 -7.73 9.35 -9.37
N LYS A 27 -8.54 9.36 -8.29
CA LYS A 27 -8.43 10.34 -7.21
C LYS A 27 -7.96 9.75 -5.89
N SER A 28 -8.12 8.42 -5.70
CA SER A 28 -7.82 7.78 -4.42
C SER A 28 -7.34 6.35 -4.56
N ILE A 29 -6.41 5.96 -3.70
CA ILE A 29 -5.81 4.63 -3.67
C ILE A 29 -5.54 4.20 -2.22
N LEU A 30 -5.94 2.99 -1.87
CA LEU A 30 -5.57 2.31 -0.63
C LEU A 30 -4.47 1.29 -0.93
N VAL A 31 -3.38 1.36 -0.19
CA VAL A 31 -2.28 0.39 -0.27
C VAL A 31 -2.16 -0.30 1.07
N THR A 32 -2.18 -1.62 1.10
CA THR A 32 -1.90 -2.42 2.30
C THR A 32 -0.47 -2.97 2.25
N GLY A 33 0.11 -3.28 3.42
CA GLY A 33 1.48 -3.79 3.48
C GLY A 33 2.56 -2.75 3.16
N VAL A 34 2.28 -1.49 3.44
CA VAL A 34 3.13 -0.35 3.06
C VAL A 34 4.52 -0.32 3.71
N THR A 35 4.74 -1.11 4.78
CA THR A 35 6.07 -1.23 5.40
C THR A 35 6.95 -2.30 4.75
N GLY A 36 6.42 -3.07 3.79
CA GLY A 36 7.18 -4.00 2.96
C GLY A 36 7.95 -3.31 1.85
N LEU A 37 8.82 -4.06 1.14
CA LEU A 37 9.67 -3.52 0.07
C LEU A 37 8.85 -2.84 -1.03
N ILE A 38 7.93 -3.57 -1.65
CA ILE A 38 7.12 -3.08 -2.77
C ILE A 38 6.17 -1.98 -2.28
N GLY A 39 5.48 -2.20 -1.14
CA GLY A 39 4.52 -1.24 -0.59
C GLY A 39 5.16 0.10 -0.25
N SER A 40 6.36 0.08 0.34
CA SER A 40 7.04 1.32 0.69
C SER A 40 7.53 2.11 -0.53
N TYR A 41 8.01 1.42 -1.56
CA TYR A 41 8.36 2.05 -2.83
C TYR A 41 7.12 2.67 -3.50
N LEU A 42 6.01 1.95 -3.52
CA LEU A 42 4.76 2.45 -4.11
C LEU A 42 4.25 3.72 -3.40
N ILE A 43 4.31 3.78 -2.07
CA ILE A 43 3.96 5.00 -1.34
C ILE A 43 4.88 6.16 -1.72
N ASP A 44 6.19 5.94 -1.75
CA ASP A 44 7.15 6.97 -2.16
C ASP A 44 6.88 7.43 -3.61
N LEU A 45 6.56 6.52 -4.52
CA LEU A 45 6.22 6.85 -5.90
C LEU A 45 4.92 7.67 -6.02
N LEU A 46 3.88 7.35 -5.23
CA LEU A 46 2.63 8.12 -5.19
C LEU A 46 2.86 9.52 -4.62
N VAL A 47 3.73 9.66 -3.61
CA VAL A 47 4.14 10.95 -3.08
C VAL A 47 4.94 11.74 -4.11
N TYR A 48 5.87 11.09 -4.82
CA TYR A 48 6.62 11.70 -5.92
C TYR A 48 5.67 12.18 -7.01
N TYR A 49 4.68 11.35 -7.38
CA TYR A 49 3.64 11.74 -8.33
C TYR A 49 2.89 12.99 -7.86
N ASN A 50 2.44 13.01 -6.61
CA ASN A 50 1.72 14.15 -6.07
C ASN A 50 2.56 15.43 -6.04
N ARG A 51 3.87 15.33 -5.86
CA ARG A 51 4.77 16.51 -5.88
C ARG A 51 4.98 17.06 -7.29
N ASN A 52 4.97 16.20 -8.31
CA ASN A 52 5.31 16.55 -9.69
C ASN A 52 4.07 16.66 -10.61
N SER A 53 2.87 16.43 -10.10
CA SER A 53 1.63 16.48 -10.87
C SER A 53 0.70 17.60 -10.35
N ASN A 54 -0.02 18.24 -11.27
CA ASN A 54 -1.11 19.15 -10.93
C ASN A 54 -2.35 18.40 -10.41
N ARG A 55 -2.43 17.09 -10.65
CA ARG A 55 -3.51 16.24 -10.16
C ARG A 55 -3.00 15.48 -8.93
N LYS A 56 -3.70 15.62 -7.81
CA LYS A 56 -3.37 14.94 -6.57
C LYS A 56 -4.18 13.67 -6.42
N ILE A 57 -3.54 12.65 -5.88
CA ILE A 57 -4.15 11.37 -5.51
C ILE A 57 -4.15 11.30 -3.99
N LYS A 58 -5.30 11.04 -3.40
CA LYS A 58 -5.44 10.76 -1.98
C LYS A 58 -4.94 9.34 -1.70
N VAL A 59 -3.91 9.22 -0.90
CA VAL A 59 -3.24 7.94 -0.61
C VAL A 59 -3.58 7.48 0.79
N TYR A 60 -4.15 6.28 0.90
CA TYR A 60 -4.40 5.60 2.18
C TYR A 60 -3.35 4.50 2.35
N ALA A 61 -2.44 4.70 3.29
CA ALA A 61 -1.32 3.82 3.54
C ALA A 61 -1.57 2.96 4.79
N MET A 62 -1.90 1.67 4.60
CA MET A 62 -2.29 0.78 5.68
C MET A 62 -1.19 -0.19 6.09
N ALA A 63 -0.88 -0.21 7.38
CA ALA A 63 -0.10 -1.28 8.03
C ALA A 63 -0.39 -1.32 9.53
N ARG A 64 -0.09 -2.47 10.16
CA ARG A 64 -0.38 -2.72 11.58
C ARG A 64 0.58 -2.05 12.56
N ASN A 65 1.82 -1.76 12.14
CA ASN A 65 2.86 -1.28 13.04
C ASN A 65 3.14 0.21 12.82
N GLU A 66 2.57 1.05 13.68
CA GLU A 66 2.72 2.50 13.65
C GLU A 66 4.20 2.94 13.71
N LYS A 67 5.00 2.34 14.59
CA LYS A 67 6.41 2.70 14.75
C LYS A 67 7.19 2.48 13.44
N LYS A 68 6.97 1.34 12.75
CA LYS A 68 7.59 1.07 11.45
C LYS A 68 7.14 2.05 10.37
N ILE A 69 5.88 2.48 10.40
CA ILE A 69 5.37 3.52 9.49
C ILE A 69 6.10 4.84 9.76
N GLN A 70 6.17 5.28 11.00
CA GLN A 70 6.82 6.54 11.39
C GLN A 70 8.31 6.55 11.03
N GLU A 71 9.02 5.44 11.30
CA GLU A 71 10.43 5.30 10.93
C GLU A 71 10.65 5.33 9.41
N ARG A 72 9.83 4.59 8.65
CA ARG A 72 9.99 4.47 7.19
C ARG A 72 9.55 5.72 6.45
N PHE A 73 8.50 6.38 6.91
CA PHE A 73 7.84 7.49 6.23
C PHE A 73 7.98 8.84 6.94
N SER A 74 9.02 9.00 7.78
CA SER A 74 9.28 10.26 8.50
C SER A 74 9.34 11.50 7.60
N HIS A 75 9.76 11.33 6.32
CA HIS A 75 9.85 12.39 5.32
C HIS A 75 8.50 12.85 4.74
N ILE A 76 7.42 12.10 5.01
CA ILE A 76 6.08 12.39 4.50
C ILE A 76 4.98 12.38 5.58
N CYS A 77 5.33 12.22 6.86
CA CYS A 77 4.35 12.20 7.97
C CYS A 77 3.48 13.46 8.09
N LYS A 78 3.88 14.56 7.45
CA LYS A 78 3.13 15.84 7.41
C LYS A 78 2.54 16.14 6.03
N ASN A 79 2.39 15.13 5.18
CA ASN A 79 1.84 15.31 3.84
C ASN A 79 0.32 15.10 3.89
N ASP A 80 -0.44 16.13 3.56
CA ASP A 80 -1.92 16.10 3.60
C ASP A 80 -2.53 15.13 2.58
N ASP A 81 -1.79 14.73 1.55
CA ASP A 81 -2.25 13.79 0.53
C ASP A 81 -2.12 12.31 0.98
N VAL A 82 -1.42 12.03 2.12
CA VAL A 82 -1.17 10.67 2.62
C VAL A 82 -1.79 10.47 3.99
N HIS A 83 -2.73 9.53 4.06
CA HIS A 83 -3.44 9.15 5.29
C HIS A 83 -2.96 7.78 5.75
N PHE A 84 -2.31 7.71 6.92
CA PHE A 84 -1.88 6.45 7.50
C PHE A 84 -3.01 5.78 8.27
N ILE A 85 -3.25 4.49 7.98
CA ILE A 85 -4.23 3.64 8.66
C ILE A 85 -3.47 2.57 9.44
N TYR A 86 -3.60 2.62 10.78
CA TYR A 86 -2.94 1.69 11.69
C TYR A 86 -3.91 0.55 12.03
N GLN A 87 -3.93 -0.48 11.19
CA GLN A 87 -4.87 -1.58 11.33
C GLN A 87 -4.24 -2.92 10.93
N ASP A 88 -4.58 -3.98 11.64
CA ASP A 88 -4.33 -5.37 11.23
C ASP A 88 -5.47 -5.85 10.30
N LEU A 89 -5.13 -6.71 9.36
CA LEU A 89 -6.10 -7.29 8.42
C LEU A 89 -6.90 -8.46 9.02
N SER A 90 -6.77 -8.74 10.31
CA SER A 90 -7.63 -9.68 11.05
C SER A 90 -9.03 -9.11 11.33
N GLU A 91 -9.28 -7.85 10.98
CA GLU A 91 -10.55 -7.16 11.20
C GLU A 91 -11.03 -6.44 9.92
N PRO A 92 -12.36 -6.19 9.81
CA PRO A 92 -12.92 -5.42 8.70
C PRO A 92 -12.26 -4.06 8.52
N ILE A 93 -12.07 -3.63 7.27
CA ILE A 93 -11.34 -2.40 6.94
C ILE A 93 -12.06 -1.16 7.49
N GLN A 94 -11.35 -0.42 8.35
CA GLN A 94 -11.84 0.81 8.98
C GLN A 94 -11.36 2.05 8.19
N CYS A 95 -11.82 2.17 6.95
CA CYS A 95 -11.62 3.36 6.13
C CYS A 95 -13.00 3.86 5.69
N GLU A 96 -13.41 5.00 6.21
CA GLU A 96 -14.74 5.57 5.90
C GLU A 96 -14.80 6.17 4.49
N ASP A 97 -13.67 6.65 4.01
CA ASP A 97 -13.56 7.24 2.69
C ASP A 97 -13.73 6.20 1.57
N THR A 98 -14.33 6.62 0.48
CA THR A 98 -14.41 5.79 -0.73
C THR A 98 -13.10 5.87 -1.49
N VAL A 99 -12.46 4.71 -1.73
CA VAL A 99 -11.27 4.62 -2.57
C VAL A 99 -11.63 3.97 -3.91
N GLU A 100 -10.97 4.41 -4.98
CA GLU A 100 -11.22 3.88 -6.33
C GLU A 100 -10.37 2.64 -6.62
N TRP A 101 -9.18 2.59 -6.02
CA TRP A 101 -8.25 1.48 -6.19
C TRP A 101 -7.70 0.98 -4.86
N ILE A 102 -7.52 -0.32 -4.78
CA ILE A 102 -6.87 -0.98 -3.65
C ILE A 102 -5.70 -1.80 -4.20
N VAL A 103 -4.51 -1.57 -3.67
CA VAL A 103 -3.33 -2.40 -3.95
C VAL A 103 -3.05 -3.22 -2.69
N HIS A 104 -3.39 -4.51 -2.75
CA HIS A 104 -3.28 -5.41 -1.61
C HIS A 104 -1.95 -6.16 -1.65
N LEU A 105 -0.99 -5.71 -0.83
CA LEU A 105 0.37 -6.26 -0.73
C LEU A 105 0.66 -6.88 0.65
N ALA A 106 -0.27 -6.75 1.59
CA ALA A 106 -0.06 -7.25 2.94
C ALA A 106 -0.17 -8.78 2.98
N SER A 107 0.92 -9.41 3.36
CA SER A 107 1.02 -10.84 3.66
C SER A 107 2.20 -11.06 4.61
N ASN A 108 2.18 -12.15 5.36
CA ASN A 108 3.38 -12.63 6.04
C ASN A 108 4.27 -13.35 5.02
N ALA A 109 5.28 -12.67 4.51
CA ALA A 109 6.19 -13.21 3.48
C ALA A 109 7.49 -13.79 4.08
N ASP A 110 7.59 -13.95 5.40
CA ASP A 110 8.77 -14.48 6.08
C ASP A 110 8.65 -15.99 6.30
N PRO A 111 9.58 -16.80 5.73
CA PRO A 111 9.58 -18.26 5.88
C PRO A 111 9.59 -18.76 7.34
N LYS A 112 10.24 -18.03 8.25
CA LYS A 112 10.22 -18.36 9.68
C LYS A 112 8.84 -18.21 10.28
N THR A 113 8.13 -17.17 9.91
CA THR A 113 6.75 -16.91 10.36
C THR A 113 5.80 -17.99 9.86
N TYR A 114 5.91 -18.46 8.61
CA TYR A 114 5.10 -19.58 8.11
C TYR A 114 5.34 -20.85 8.89
N ALA A 115 6.62 -21.16 9.17
CA ALA A 115 6.98 -22.39 9.86
C ALA A 115 6.49 -22.39 11.32
N GLN A 116 6.57 -21.25 12.00
CA GLN A 116 6.20 -21.10 13.40
C GLN A 116 4.70 -20.90 13.62
N PHE A 117 4.03 -20.18 12.70
CA PHE A 117 2.63 -19.78 12.82
C PHE A 117 1.83 -20.04 11.54
N PRO A 118 1.77 -21.30 11.05
CA PRO A 118 1.16 -21.61 9.75
C PRO A 118 -0.34 -21.29 9.73
N ILE A 119 -1.08 -21.64 10.78
CA ILE A 119 -2.53 -21.43 10.84
C ILE A 119 -2.85 -19.94 10.83
N SER A 120 -2.20 -19.13 11.66
CA SER A 120 -2.45 -17.69 11.68
C SER A 120 -2.05 -17.00 10.37
N THR A 121 -1.02 -17.50 9.69
CA THR A 121 -0.63 -16.99 8.37
C THR A 121 -1.69 -17.30 7.31
N ILE A 122 -2.25 -18.53 7.31
CA ILE A 122 -3.34 -18.91 6.39
C ILE A 122 -4.58 -18.06 6.66
N LEU A 123 -5.01 -17.96 7.93
CA LEU A 123 -6.19 -17.18 8.30
C LEU A 123 -6.04 -15.71 7.93
N MET A 124 -4.90 -15.10 8.23
CA MET A 124 -4.64 -13.70 7.87
C MET A 124 -4.70 -13.48 6.34
N ASN A 125 -4.17 -14.40 5.55
CA ASN A 125 -4.19 -14.27 4.10
C ASN A 125 -5.61 -14.46 3.53
N ILE A 126 -6.41 -15.38 4.07
CA ILE A 126 -7.77 -15.65 3.60
C ILE A 126 -8.74 -14.57 4.12
N GLU A 127 -8.82 -14.38 5.42
CA GLU A 127 -9.76 -13.46 6.05
C GLU A 127 -9.41 -12.00 5.71
N GLY A 128 -8.13 -11.64 5.77
CA GLY A 128 -7.66 -10.30 5.40
C GLY A 128 -7.98 -9.96 3.94
N THR A 129 -7.77 -10.91 3.02
CA THR A 129 -8.16 -10.71 1.62
C THR A 129 -9.68 -10.61 1.48
N ASN A 130 -10.45 -11.41 2.22
CA ASN A 130 -11.91 -11.31 2.22
C ASN A 130 -12.39 -9.93 2.68
N TYR A 131 -11.85 -9.37 3.76
CA TYR A 131 -12.20 -8.02 4.22
C TYR A 131 -11.88 -6.94 3.18
N ILE A 132 -10.76 -7.07 2.48
CA ILE A 132 -10.41 -6.17 1.37
C ILE A 132 -11.43 -6.27 0.24
N LEU A 133 -11.84 -7.49 -0.14
CA LEU A 133 -12.81 -7.71 -1.21
C LEU A 133 -14.20 -7.22 -0.83
N GLU A 134 -14.64 -7.43 0.41
CA GLU A 134 -15.92 -6.91 0.92
C GLU A 134 -15.91 -5.37 0.94
N TYR A 135 -14.85 -4.76 1.45
CA TYR A 135 -14.70 -3.32 1.41
C TYR A 135 -14.76 -2.79 -0.04
N ALA A 136 -14.01 -3.42 -0.95
CA ALA A 136 -13.99 -3.04 -2.37
C ALA A 136 -15.38 -3.16 -3.02
N LYS A 137 -16.08 -4.28 -2.79
CA LYS A 137 -17.44 -4.52 -3.28
C LYS A 137 -18.41 -3.45 -2.80
N ASN A 138 -18.38 -3.11 -1.52
CA ASN A 138 -19.30 -2.13 -0.92
C ASN A 138 -19.03 -0.69 -1.38
N ARG A 139 -17.82 -0.39 -1.88
CA ARG A 139 -17.38 0.94 -2.31
C ARG A 139 -17.20 1.06 -3.82
N GLY A 140 -17.34 -0.03 -4.58
CA GLY A 140 -17.11 -0.04 -6.03
C GLY A 140 -15.63 0.11 -6.41
N ALA A 141 -14.70 -0.22 -5.49
CA ALA A 141 -13.27 -0.13 -5.72
C ALA A 141 -12.75 -1.29 -6.58
N LYS A 142 -11.69 -1.03 -7.37
CA LYS A 142 -10.94 -2.07 -8.08
C LYS A 142 -9.80 -2.57 -7.20
N VAL A 143 -9.56 -3.88 -7.18
CA VAL A 143 -8.49 -4.50 -6.40
C VAL A 143 -7.40 -5.03 -7.30
N LEU A 144 -6.16 -4.66 -7.02
CA LEU A 144 -4.96 -5.32 -7.50
C LEU A 144 -4.38 -6.13 -6.34
N PHE A 145 -4.34 -7.44 -6.51
CA PHE A 145 -3.83 -8.37 -5.53
C PHE A 145 -2.44 -8.87 -5.93
N ALA A 146 -1.46 -8.73 -5.03
CA ALA A 146 -0.15 -9.32 -5.22
C ALA A 146 -0.21 -10.81 -4.90
N SER A 147 -0.17 -11.63 -5.94
CA SER A 147 -0.12 -13.08 -5.82
C SER A 147 1.31 -13.57 -5.49
N THR A 148 1.57 -14.83 -5.66
CA THR A 148 2.88 -15.46 -5.44
C THR A 148 3.33 -16.22 -6.68
N MET A 149 4.65 -16.32 -6.87
CA MET A 149 5.23 -17.17 -7.90
C MET A 149 5.03 -18.68 -7.63
N GLU A 150 4.66 -19.05 -6.41
CA GLU A 150 4.45 -20.46 -6.01
C GLU A 150 3.13 -21.07 -6.51
N VAL A 151 2.31 -20.31 -7.25
CA VAL A 151 1.10 -20.82 -7.91
C VAL A 151 1.36 -21.46 -9.27
N TYR A 152 2.61 -21.46 -9.77
CA TYR A 152 3.04 -22.01 -11.04
C TYR A 152 3.92 -23.23 -10.89
#